data_45b035bb8207d079d7b59bc726a47129
#
_entry.id   45b035bb8207d079d7b59bc726a47129
#
_cell.length_a   1.000
_cell.length_b   1.000
_cell.length_c   1.000
_cell.angle_alpha   90.00
_cell.angle_beta   90.00
_cell.angle_gamma   90.00
#
_symmetry.space_group_name_H-M   'P 1'
#
loop_
_entity.id
_entity.type
_entity.pdbx_description
1 polymer ?
#
loop_
_entity_poly.entity_id
_entity_poly.type
_entity_poly.pdbx_seq_one_letter_code
_entity_poly.pdbx_strand_id
1 'polypeptide(L)'
;MSAVSESMNRRMTLGLLASRYGFDLDPTSAAEVTITSIADDVESVRPGALFVPSADVDVHQLSQAQEQGAYGAIVPHALRGQTDDIQIPLIYAEPTMGQLGKLVSDMAGNPSDALAVFAITGKNREIVESEVRNLADFLHMLGNPVGVISSSDSQSLERFLNLEYPL
;
A
#
# COMPACT_ATOMS: atom_id res chain seq x y z
N MET A 1 15.99 22.64 -20.13
CA MET A 1 15.79 22.98 -18.71
C MET A 1 14.89 21.91 -18.16
N SER A 2 15.49 20.94 -17.49
CA SER A 2 14.80 19.78 -16.93
C SER A 2 14.12 20.22 -15.64
N ALA A 3 12.80 20.29 -15.63
CA ALA A 3 12.04 20.37 -14.40
C ALA A 3 12.10 18.97 -13.75
N VAL A 4 13.10 18.78 -12.90
CA VAL A 4 13.07 17.72 -11.92
C VAL A 4 11.88 18.04 -11.04
N SER A 5 10.78 17.35 -11.26
CA SER A 5 9.66 17.30 -10.33
C SER A 5 10.24 16.73 -9.04
N GLU A 6 10.55 17.61 -8.09
CA GLU A 6 10.67 17.21 -6.69
C GLU A 6 9.30 16.64 -6.31
N SER A 7 9.17 15.32 -6.39
CA SER A 7 8.11 14.62 -5.69
C SER A 7 8.35 14.95 -4.22
N MET A 8 7.63 15.94 -3.71
CA MET A 8 7.49 16.19 -2.30
C MET A 8 6.96 14.86 -1.73
N ASN A 9 7.87 14.10 -1.16
CA ASN A 9 7.56 12.94 -0.35
C ASN A 9 6.70 13.46 0.81
N ARG A 10 5.38 13.55 0.59
CA ARG A 10 4.44 14.01 1.60
C ARG A 10 4.52 12.99 2.71
N ARG A 11 5.25 13.37 3.78
CA ARG A 11 5.34 12.56 4.97
C ARG A 11 3.92 12.32 5.47
N MET A 12 3.47 11.07 5.36
CA MET A 12 2.19 10.68 5.90
C MET A 12 2.34 10.54 7.41
N THR A 13 1.57 11.32 8.18
CA THR A 13 1.51 11.15 9.64
C THR A 13 0.23 10.42 10.03
N LEU A 14 0.24 9.79 11.20
CA LEU A 14 -0.95 9.09 11.71
C LEU A 14 -2.14 10.04 11.87
N GLY A 15 -1.91 11.28 12.32
CA GLY A 15 -2.96 12.29 12.44
C GLY A 15 -3.53 12.72 11.10
N LEU A 16 -2.67 12.90 10.08
CA LEU A 16 -3.12 13.22 8.72
C LEU A 16 -3.96 12.08 8.13
N LEU A 17 -3.51 10.83 8.34
CA LEU A 17 -4.23 9.65 7.92
C LEU A 17 -5.60 9.56 8.61
N ALA A 18 -5.62 9.63 9.94
CA ALA A 18 -6.84 9.57 10.72
C ALA A 18 -7.85 10.66 10.29
N SER A 19 -7.38 11.90 10.14
CA SER A 19 -8.22 13.03 9.69
C SER A 19 -8.76 12.84 8.28
N ARG A 20 -7.92 12.37 7.34
CA ARG A 20 -8.30 12.24 5.92
C ARG A 20 -9.36 11.17 5.69
N TYR A 21 -9.25 10.06 6.43
CA TYR A 21 -10.13 8.90 6.26
C TYR A 21 -11.24 8.81 7.31
N GLY A 22 -11.26 9.71 8.30
CA GLY A 22 -12.24 9.71 9.38
C GLY A 22 -12.03 8.57 10.37
N PHE A 23 -10.77 8.17 10.58
CA PHE A 23 -10.40 7.11 11.51
C PHE A 23 -10.11 7.65 12.90
N ASP A 24 -10.20 6.81 13.92
CA ASP A 24 -10.03 7.18 15.32
C ASP A 24 -8.63 6.82 15.81
N LEU A 25 -7.77 7.82 16.04
CA LEU A 25 -6.39 7.66 16.47
C LEU A 25 -6.28 7.70 18.01
N ASP A 26 -5.66 6.70 18.58
CA ASP A 26 -5.38 6.57 20.01
C ASP A 26 -3.90 6.19 20.25
N PRO A 27 -3.14 6.94 21.05
CA PRO A 27 -3.50 8.25 21.61
C PRO A 27 -3.44 9.37 20.55
N THR A 28 -4.31 10.36 20.69
CA THR A 28 -4.32 11.52 19.77
C THR A 28 -3.00 12.32 19.77
N SER A 29 -2.21 12.21 20.84
CA SER A 29 -0.86 12.80 20.93
C SER A 29 0.13 12.23 19.91
N ALA A 30 -0.16 11.06 19.33
CA ALA A 30 0.67 10.43 18.31
C ALA A 30 0.42 10.96 16.88
N ALA A 31 -0.36 12.04 16.73
CA ALA A 31 -0.72 12.60 15.42
C ALA A 31 0.49 12.95 14.54
N GLU A 32 1.61 13.34 15.12
CA GLU A 32 2.84 13.73 14.43
C GLU A 32 3.75 12.53 14.07
N VAL A 33 3.41 11.31 14.48
CA VAL A 33 4.18 10.12 14.14
C VAL A 33 4.13 9.91 12.63
N THR A 34 5.29 9.91 11.99
CA THR A 34 5.42 9.73 10.54
C THR A 34 5.56 8.27 10.20
N ILE A 35 4.76 7.80 9.25
CA ILE A 35 4.86 6.46 8.69
C ILE A 35 5.52 6.51 7.32
N THR A 36 6.30 5.47 6.99
CA THR A 36 7.11 5.41 5.76
C THR A 36 6.71 4.28 4.82
N SER A 37 6.00 3.28 5.34
CA SER A 37 5.54 2.11 4.58
C SER A 37 4.26 1.54 5.19
N ILE A 38 3.64 0.61 4.48
CA ILE A 38 2.52 -0.21 4.95
C ILE A 38 2.98 -1.66 4.95
N ALA A 39 2.55 -2.42 5.95
CA ALA A 39 2.76 -3.85 6.06
C ALA A 39 1.41 -4.52 6.37
N ASP A 40 1.07 -5.55 5.65
CA ASP A 40 -0.19 -6.31 5.79
C ASP A 40 -0.01 -7.64 6.53
N ASP A 41 1.23 -8.07 6.71
CA ASP A 41 1.61 -9.19 7.54
C ASP A 41 2.77 -8.80 8.48
N VAL A 42 2.96 -9.57 9.56
CA VAL A 42 3.98 -9.30 10.58
C VAL A 42 5.39 -9.43 10.01
N GLU A 43 5.63 -10.36 9.08
CA GLU A 43 6.96 -10.62 8.53
C GLU A 43 7.44 -9.47 7.62
N SER A 44 6.49 -8.75 7.01
CA SER A 44 6.75 -7.58 6.16
C SER A 44 6.98 -6.29 6.96
N VAL A 45 6.65 -6.26 8.25
CA VAL A 45 6.86 -5.08 9.10
C VAL A 45 8.32 -4.68 9.13
N ARG A 46 8.58 -3.40 8.98
CA ARG A 46 9.91 -2.76 9.11
C ARG A 46 9.76 -1.48 9.95
N PRO A 47 10.84 -0.99 10.55
CA PRO A 47 10.80 0.28 11.30
C PRO A 47 10.19 1.41 10.49
N GLY A 48 9.17 2.05 11.06
CA GLY A 48 8.40 3.10 10.40
C GLY A 48 7.16 2.61 9.66
N ALA A 49 6.86 1.33 9.64
CA ALA A 49 5.67 0.80 8.98
C ALA A 49 4.39 1.10 9.77
N LEU A 50 3.30 1.31 9.02
CA LEU A 50 1.94 1.17 9.51
C LEU A 50 1.50 -0.28 9.28
N PHE A 51 1.20 -1.00 10.34
CA PHE A 51 0.67 -2.35 10.25
C PHE A 51 -0.83 -2.32 9.94
N VAL A 52 -1.23 -2.93 8.84
CA VAL A 52 -2.61 -2.98 8.35
C VAL A 52 -2.94 -4.42 7.99
N PRO A 53 -3.32 -5.25 8.97
CA PRO A 53 -3.52 -6.68 8.75
C PRO A 53 -4.61 -6.95 7.71
N SER A 54 -4.34 -7.89 6.82
CA SER A 54 -5.26 -8.30 5.74
C SER A 54 -6.35 -9.27 6.19
N ALA A 55 -6.20 -9.87 7.37
CA ALA A 55 -7.13 -10.82 7.99
C ALA A 55 -7.51 -10.37 9.41
N ASP A 56 -8.32 -11.17 10.08
CA ASP A 56 -8.64 -10.94 11.49
C ASP A 56 -7.35 -10.87 12.31
N VAL A 57 -7.14 -9.72 12.95
CA VAL A 57 -5.96 -9.46 13.78
C VAL A 57 -6.27 -9.76 15.23
N ASP A 58 -5.29 -10.35 15.92
CA ASP A 58 -5.32 -10.53 17.37
C ASP A 58 -4.23 -9.67 18.07
N VAL A 59 -4.30 -9.61 19.39
CA VAL A 59 -3.34 -8.84 20.20
C VAL A 59 -1.91 -9.38 20.08
N HIS A 60 -1.76 -10.69 19.86
CA HIS A 60 -0.44 -11.30 19.70
C HIS A 60 0.26 -10.82 18.42
N GLN A 61 -0.47 -10.73 17.31
CA GLN A 61 0.06 -10.18 16.05
C GLN A 61 0.43 -8.69 16.19
N LEU A 62 -0.36 -7.92 16.95
CA LEU A 62 -0.03 -6.52 17.26
C LEU A 62 1.26 -6.40 18.07
N SER A 63 1.45 -7.26 19.08
CA SER A 63 2.69 -7.32 19.86
C SER A 63 3.88 -7.66 18.97
N GLN A 64 3.75 -8.64 18.11
CA GLN A 64 4.81 -9.01 17.14
C GLN A 64 5.13 -7.85 16.17
N ALA A 65 4.11 -7.18 15.64
CA ALA A 65 4.32 -6.02 14.76
C ALA A 65 5.04 -4.87 15.49
N GLN A 66 4.71 -4.63 16.76
CA GLN A 66 5.41 -3.68 17.62
C GLN A 66 6.89 -4.08 17.80
N GLU A 67 7.20 -5.35 18.09
CA GLU A 67 8.57 -5.85 18.23
C GLU A 67 9.38 -5.72 16.93
N GLN A 68 8.74 -5.87 15.76
CA GLN A 68 9.35 -5.67 14.46
C GLN A 68 9.56 -4.17 14.11
N GLY A 69 9.03 -3.27 14.93
CA GLY A 69 9.24 -1.83 14.78
C GLY A 69 8.14 -1.10 14.00
N ALA A 70 6.92 -1.59 14.03
CA ALA A 70 5.77 -0.82 13.54
C ALA A 70 5.65 0.51 14.32
N TYR A 71 5.27 1.58 13.61
CA TYR A 71 5.04 2.90 14.20
C TYR A 71 3.57 3.19 14.46
N GLY A 72 2.71 2.28 14.10
CA GLY A 72 1.29 2.28 14.38
C GLY A 72 0.61 1.09 13.73
N ALA A 73 -0.64 0.84 14.09
CA ALA A 73 -1.45 -0.21 13.47
C ALA A 73 -2.89 0.26 13.26
N ILE A 74 -3.53 -0.23 12.19
CA ILE A 74 -4.98 -0.12 12.01
C ILE A 74 -5.61 -1.39 12.58
N VAL A 75 -6.58 -1.22 13.48
CA VAL A 75 -7.22 -2.32 14.19
C VAL A 75 -8.73 -2.15 14.22
N PRO A 76 -9.50 -3.24 14.25
CA PRO A 76 -10.95 -3.16 14.41
C PRO A 76 -11.36 -2.51 15.74
N HIS A 77 -12.47 -1.81 15.76
CA HIS A 77 -13.04 -1.24 16.99
C HIS A 77 -13.31 -2.29 18.07
N ALA A 78 -13.55 -3.54 17.68
CA ALA A 78 -13.79 -4.67 18.60
C ALA A 78 -12.60 -4.95 19.54
N LEU A 79 -11.38 -4.58 19.16
CA LEU A 79 -10.19 -4.77 20.00
C LEU A 79 -9.99 -3.65 21.03
N ARG A 80 -10.81 -2.61 21.03
CA ARG A 80 -10.71 -1.52 22.00
C ARG A 80 -10.89 -2.04 23.44
N GLY A 81 -9.94 -1.71 24.32
CA GLY A 81 -9.91 -2.23 25.70
C GLY A 81 -9.27 -3.61 25.86
N GLN A 82 -8.73 -4.20 24.79
CA GLN A 82 -7.94 -5.43 24.82
C GLN A 82 -6.47 -5.21 24.46
N THR A 83 -6.09 -3.97 24.19
CA THR A 83 -4.78 -3.57 23.65
C THR A 83 -3.94 -2.78 24.66
N ASP A 84 -4.21 -2.90 25.96
CA ASP A 84 -3.53 -2.14 27.00
C ASP A 84 -2.01 -2.39 27.06
N ASP A 85 -1.56 -3.57 26.62
CA ASP A 85 -0.14 -3.93 26.57
C ASP A 85 0.56 -3.44 25.26
N ILE A 86 -0.18 -2.92 24.31
CA ILE A 86 0.34 -2.40 23.04
C ILE A 86 0.76 -0.94 23.23
N GLN A 87 2.01 -0.65 22.95
CA GLN A 87 2.59 0.70 23.17
C GLN A 87 2.68 1.54 21.89
N ILE A 88 2.50 0.93 20.71
CA ILE A 88 2.41 1.69 19.46
C ILE A 88 1.03 2.35 19.33
N PRO A 89 0.93 3.53 18.70
CA PRO A 89 -0.33 4.16 18.39
C PRO A 89 -1.27 3.26 17.58
N LEU A 90 -2.54 3.24 17.94
CA LEU A 90 -3.55 2.46 17.24
C LEU A 90 -4.53 3.38 16.51
N ILE A 91 -4.92 2.99 15.33
CA ILE A 91 -5.98 3.62 14.56
C ILE A 91 -7.15 2.63 14.53
N TYR A 92 -8.22 2.97 15.23
CA TYR A 92 -9.42 2.15 15.25
C TYR A 92 -10.25 2.43 14.01
N ALA A 93 -10.28 1.47 13.09
CA ALA A 93 -11.01 1.57 11.84
C ALA A 93 -11.21 0.20 11.19
N GLU A 94 -12.20 0.13 10.32
CA GLU A 94 -12.50 -1.03 9.46
C GLU A 94 -12.53 -0.55 8.01
N PRO A 95 -11.34 -0.24 7.42
CA PRO A 95 -11.27 0.36 6.11
C PRO A 95 -11.72 -0.62 5.03
N THR A 96 -12.50 -0.12 4.08
CA THR A 96 -12.82 -0.88 2.87
C THR A 96 -11.58 -1.06 1.99
N MET A 97 -11.58 -2.06 1.10
CA MET A 97 -10.50 -2.28 0.12
C MET A 97 -10.22 -1.01 -0.72
N GLY A 98 -11.26 -0.25 -1.07
CA GLY A 98 -11.09 1.01 -1.79
C GLY A 98 -10.35 2.09 -0.97
N GLN A 99 -10.61 2.16 0.33
CA GLN A 99 -9.89 3.07 1.23
C GLN A 99 -8.44 2.64 1.42
N LEU A 100 -8.18 1.33 1.56
CA LEU A 100 -6.82 0.80 1.64
C LEU A 100 -6.03 1.07 0.35
N GLY A 101 -6.62 0.79 -0.81
CA GLY A 101 -5.98 1.08 -2.10
C GLY A 101 -5.65 2.57 -2.26
N LYS A 102 -6.58 3.46 -1.84
CA LYS A 102 -6.33 4.89 -1.84
C LYS A 102 -5.23 5.30 -0.86
N LEU A 103 -5.19 4.71 0.34
CA LEU A 103 -4.16 4.96 1.33
C LEU A 103 -2.77 4.57 0.79
N VAL A 104 -2.65 3.38 0.21
CA VAL A 104 -1.39 2.90 -0.41
C VAL A 104 -0.98 3.83 -1.55
N SER A 105 -1.91 4.24 -2.40
CA SER A 105 -1.66 5.19 -3.50
C SER A 105 -1.19 6.55 -2.99
N ASP A 106 -1.86 7.10 -1.98
CA ASP A 106 -1.48 8.39 -1.37
C ASP A 106 -0.07 8.33 -0.77
N MET A 107 0.30 7.22 -0.12
CA MET A 107 1.65 7.02 0.43
C MET A 107 2.72 6.86 -0.65
N ALA A 108 2.38 6.22 -1.76
CA ALA A 108 3.26 6.09 -2.92
C ALA A 108 3.35 7.38 -3.77
N GLY A 109 2.65 8.45 -3.38
CA GLY A 109 2.64 9.72 -4.11
C GLY A 109 1.69 9.75 -5.30
N ASN A 110 0.65 8.92 -5.29
CA ASN A 110 -0.35 8.80 -6.35
C ASN A 110 0.25 8.52 -7.74
N PRO A 111 0.99 7.43 -7.90
CA PRO A 111 1.68 7.13 -9.16
C PRO A 111 0.73 7.05 -10.35
N SER A 112 -0.53 6.67 -10.13
CA SER A 112 -1.56 6.63 -11.17
C SER A 112 -1.87 7.97 -11.80
N ASP A 113 -1.59 9.09 -11.13
CA ASP A 113 -1.80 10.43 -11.69
C ASP A 113 -0.80 10.77 -12.81
N ALA A 114 0.33 10.03 -12.85
CA ALA A 114 1.39 10.18 -13.84
C ALA A 114 1.42 9.05 -14.87
N LEU A 115 0.58 8.02 -14.72
CA LEU A 115 0.57 6.83 -15.57
C LEU A 115 -0.65 6.81 -16.49
N ALA A 116 -0.45 6.39 -17.74
CA ALA A 116 -1.54 5.94 -18.58
C ALA A 116 -1.79 4.45 -18.32
N VAL A 117 -2.97 4.10 -17.83
CA VAL A 117 -3.35 2.73 -17.51
C VAL A 117 -4.22 2.17 -18.63
N PHE A 118 -3.81 1.05 -19.22
CA PHE A 118 -4.57 0.31 -20.21
C PHE A 118 -5.00 -1.02 -19.60
N ALA A 119 -6.29 -1.35 -19.65
CA ALA A 119 -6.81 -2.61 -19.19
C ALA A 119 -7.36 -3.42 -20.38
N ILE A 120 -6.90 -4.65 -20.52
CA ILE A 120 -7.37 -5.60 -21.56
C ILE A 120 -8.11 -6.72 -20.84
N THR A 121 -9.35 -6.95 -21.25
CA THR A 121 -10.21 -7.99 -20.66
C THR A 121 -10.74 -8.92 -21.76
N GLY A 122 -11.01 -10.17 -21.42
CA GLY A 122 -11.57 -11.14 -22.36
C GLY A 122 -11.84 -12.49 -21.70
N LYS A 123 -12.57 -13.35 -22.41
CA LYS A 123 -12.92 -14.70 -21.93
C LYS A 123 -11.77 -15.71 -22.04
N ASN A 124 -10.85 -15.49 -22.97
CA ASN A 124 -9.71 -16.35 -23.19
C ASN A 124 -8.45 -15.69 -22.61
N ARG A 125 -7.93 -16.29 -21.54
CA ARG A 125 -6.76 -15.79 -20.82
C ARG A 125 -5.52 -15.70 -21.71
N GLU A 126 -5.24 -16.72 -22.51
CA GLU A 126 -4.04 -16.75 -23.38
C GLU A 126 -4.05 -15.62 -24.39
N ILE A 127 -5.24 -15.33 -24.97
CA ILE A 127 -5.39 -14.20 -25.90
C ILE A 127 -5.18 -12.89 -25.17
N VAL A 128 -5.79 -12.71 -24.00
CA VAL A 128 -5.63 -11.49 -23.20
C VAL A 128 -4.16 -11.25 -22.85
N GLU A 129 -3.45 -12.27 -22.38
CA GLU A 129 -2.03 -12.17 -22.04
C GLU A 129 -1.17 -11.84 -23.28
N SER A 130 -1.47 -12.44 -24.42
CA SER A 130 -0.78 -12.15 -25.68
C SER A 130 -1.00 -10.68 -26.11
N GLU A 131 -2.23 -10.18 -26.04
CA GLU A 131 -2.54 -8.79 -26.41
C GLU A 131 -1.91 -7.78 -25.45
N VAL A 132 -1.87 -8.10 -24.15
CA VAL A 132 -1.19 -7.25 -23.15
C VAL A 132 0.30 -7.14 -23.49
N ARG A 133 0.97 -8.25 -23.80
CA ARG A 133 2.38 -8.24 -24.19
C ARG A 133 2.63 -7.48 -25.47
N ASN A 134 1.83 -7.73 -26.51
CA ASN A 134 1.93 -7.03 -27.81
C ASN A 134 1.81 -5.51 -27.62
N LEU A 135 0.84 -5.05 -26.80
CA LEU A 135 0.66 -3.64 -26.51
C LEU A 135 1.85 -3.08 -25.71
N ALA A 136 2.32 -3.83 -24.70
CA ALA A 136 3.47 -3.42 -23.91
C ALA A 136 4.74 -3.26 -24.76
N ASP A 137 5.04 -4.24 -25.60
CA ASP A 137 6.19 -4.20 -26.52
C ASP A 137 6.08 -3.03 -27.50
N PHE A 138 4.88 -2.80 -28.03
CA PHE A 138 4.64 -1.67 -28.93
C PHE A 138 4.88 -0.32 -28.26
N LEU A 139 4.34 -0.12 -27.05
CA LEU A 139 4.54 1.11 -26.29
C LEU A 139 6.00 1.31 -25.88
N HIS A 140 6.68 0.22 -25.52
CA HIS A 140 8.11 0.26 -25.19
C HIS A 140 8.97 0.62 -26.42
N MET A 141 8.68 0.06 -27.59
CA MET A 141 9.36 0.44 -28.86
C MET A 141 9.17 1.93 -29.21
N LEU A 142 8.08 2.54 -28.76
CA LEU A 142 7.85 3.99 -28.89
C LEU A 142 8.61 4.82 -27.86
N GLY A 143 9.45 4.19 -27.01
CA GLY A 143 10.27 4.87 -26.02
C GLY A 143 9.55 5.18 -24.70
N ASN A 144 8.39 4.57 -24.44
CA ASN A 144 7.70 4.74 -23.18
C ASN A 144 8.19 3.71 -22.15
N PRO A 145 8.40 4.08 -20.88
CA PRO A 145 8.57 3.10 -19.82
C PRO A 145 7.24 2.36 -19.59
N VAL A 146 7.28 1.03 -19.60
CA VAL A 146 6.08 0.19 -19.52
C VAL A 146 6.20 -0.83 -18.39
N GLY A 147 5.17 -0.92 -17.57
CA GLY A 147 4.94 -2.01 -16.63
C GLY A 147 3.73 -2.84 -17.06
N VAL A 148 3.79 -4.13 -16.85
CA VAL A 148 2.70 -5.09 -17.11
C VAL A 148 2.32 -5.76 -15.80
N ILE A 149 1.02 -5.84 -15.53
CA ILE A 149 0.45 -6.63 -14.44
C ILE A 149 -0.54 -7.61 -15.06
N SER A 150 -0.32 -8.88 -14.85
CA SER A 150 -1.20 -9.96 -15.33
C SER A 150 -1.44 -10.98 -14.22
N SER A 151 -2.36 -11.90 -14.46
CA SER A 151 -2.62 -13.01 -13.53
C SER A 151 -1.48 -14.05 -13.46
N SER A 152 -0.55 -14.02 -14.42
CA SER A 152 0.57 -14.97 -14.49
C SER A 152 1.89 -14.35 -14.03
N ASP A 153 2.10 -13.07 -14.30
CA ASP A 153 3.30 -12.36 -13.90
C ASP A 153 3.07 -10.85 -13.81
N SER A 154 4.00 -10.17 -13.16
CA SER A 154 4.09 -8.72 -13.14
C SER A 154 5.52 -8.33 -13.45
N GLN A 155 5.72 -7.50 -14.48
CA GLN A 155 7.05 -7.11 -14.92
C GLN A 155 7.12 -5.65 -15.34
N SER A 156 8.30 -5.08 -15.20
CA SER A 156 8.66 -3.85 -15.88
C SER A 156 9.60 -4.21 -17.03
N LEU A 157 9.37 -3.70 -18.23
CA LEU A 157 10.26 -3.96 -19.37
C LEU A 157 11.67 -3.36 -19.16
N GLU A 158 11.85 -2.52 -18.15
CA GLU A 158 13.15 -2.03 -17.72
C GLU A 158 13.78 -2.85 -16.58
N ARG A 159 12.96 -3.57 -15.79
CA ARG A 159 13.39 -4.46 -14.69
C ARG A 159 12.37 -5.54 -14.46
N PHE A 160 12.83 -6.78 -14.27
CA PHE A 160 11.97 -7.84 -13.73
C PHE A 160 11.64 -7.50 -12.27
N LEU A 161 10.37 -7.18 -12.01
CA LEU A 161 9.84 -7.05 -10.66
C LEU A 161 9.15 -8.37 -10.32
N ASN A 162 9.77 -9.16 -9.43
CA ASN A 162 9.07 -10.27 -8.79
C ASN A 162 8.07 -9.67 -7.79
N LEU A 163 6.88 -9.38 -8.26
CA LEU A 163 5.75 -9.06 -7.39
C LEU A 163 4.91 -10.33 -7.28
N GLU A 164 5.09 -11.07 -6.21
CA GLU A 164 4.20 -12.16 -5.83
C GLU A 164 2.92 -11.55 -5.23
N TYR A 165 2.01 -11.07 -6.08
CA TYR A 165 0.66 -10.75 -5.66
C TYR A 165 -0.31 -11.69 -6.34
N PRO A 166 -1.03 -12.56 -5.61
CA PRO A 166 -2.20 -13.23 -6.14
C PRO A 166 -3.30 -12.19 -6.38
N LEU A 167 -3.78 -12.10 -7.61
CA LEU A 167 -5.01 -11.39 -7.95
C LEU A 167 -6.22 -12.25 -7.62
#